data_cab86a7d24b7ab3b7f0b1b692f67ef5c
#
_entry.id   cab86a7d24b7ab3b7f0b1b692f67ef5c
#
_cell.length_a   1.000
_cell.length_b   1.000
_cell.length_c   1.000
_cell.angle_alpha   90.00
_cell.angle_beta   90.00
_cell.angle_gamma   90.00
#
_symmetry.space_group_name_H-M   'P 1'
#
loop_
_entity.id
_entity.type
_entity.pdbx_description
1 polymer ?
#
loop_
_entity_poly.entity_id
_entity_poly.type
_entity_poly.pdbx_seq_one_letter_code
_entity_poly.pdbx_strand_id
1 'polypeptide(L)'
;MLTGNREFNESYENYKNLILRTAYTYSGNREAAEDITQETFLKLYIGYDSMKKENIPSWLYTTAKNMALNYKKKAKWEVLAMDDDESAVPDIVAQLSRQKSKIFIMN
;
A
#
# COMPACT_ATOMS: atom_id res chain seq x y z
N MET A 1 -19.64 -10.51 6.77
CA MET A 1 -19.04 -10.32 6.26
C MET A 1 -18.28 -11.24 5.65
N LEU A 2 -17.38 -11.51 5.77
CA LEU A 2 -16.56 -12.45 5.13
C LEU A 2 -16.90 -13.82 5.63
N THR A 3 -18.18 -14.03 5.90
CA THR A 3 -18.54 -15.20 6.63
C THR A 3 -18.53 -16.45 5.82
N GLY A 4 -18.54 -16.34 4.52
CA GLY A 4 -18.58 -17.54 3.71
C GLY A 4 -17.24 -18.18 3.50
N ASN A 5 -16.16 -17.58 3.98
CA ASN A 5 -14.83 -18.09 3.70
C ASN A 5 -14.03 -18.22 4.98
N ARG A 6 -14.07 -19.40 5.57
CA ARG A 6 -13.38 -19.64 6.83
C ARG A 6 -11.88 -19.49 6.69
N GLU A 7 -11.31 -20.00 5.58
CA GLU A 7 -9.87 -19.93 5.40
C GLU A 7 -9.40 -18.50 5.25
N PHE A 8 -10.17 -17.69 4.53
CA PHE A 8 -9.82 -16.29 4.42
C PHE A 8 -9.87 -15.62 5.80
N ASN A 9 -10.90 -15.90 6.57
CA ASN A 9 -11.04 -15.32 7.89
C ASN A 9 -9.88 -15.70 8.79
N GLU A 10 -9.40 -16.93 8.68
CA GLU A 10 -8.25 -17.35 9.44
C GLU A 10 -7.00 -16.60 9.02
N SER A 11 -6.81 -16.39 7.72
CA SER A 11 -5.68 -15.62 7.25
C SER A 11 -5.75 -14.18 7.76
N TYR A 12 -6.93 -13.61 7.75
CA TYR A 12 -7.10 -12.26 8.26
C TYR A 12 -6.72 -12.18 9.74
N GLU A 13 -7.23 -13.10 10.56
CA GLU A 13 -6.93 -13.06 11.98
C GLU A 13 -5.46 -13.30 12.25
N ASN A 14 -4.84 -14.19 11.47
CA ASN A 14 -3.45 -14.52 11.70
C ASN A 14 -2.50 -13.40 11.31
N TYR A 15 -2.84 -12.64 10.29
CA TYR A 15 -1.88 -11.69 9.73
C TYR A 15 -2.25 -10.23 9.89
N LYS A 16 -3.44 -9.90 10.38
CA LYS A 16 -3.88 -8.52 10.40
C LYS A 16 -2.96 -7.60 11.19
N ASN A 17 -2.45 -8.08 12.32
CA ASN A 17 -1.57 -7.24 13.12
C ASN A 17 -0.21 -7.06 12.50
N LEU A 18 0.29 -8.12 11.87
CA LEU A 18 1.56 -8.01 11.17
C LEU A 18 1.46 -7.03 10.00
N ILE A 19 0.37 -7.12 9.26
CA ILE A 19 0.19 -6.25 8.10
C ILE A 19 0.00 -4.80 8.54
N LEU A 20 -0.76 -4.58 9.62
CA LEU A 20 -0.93 -3.24 10.14
C LEU A 20 0.41 -2.64 10.56
N ARG A 21 1.23 -3.44 11.24
CA ARG A 21 2.55 -2.97 11.66
C ARG A 21 3.43 -2.67 10.46
N THR A 22 3.38 -3.53 9.44
CA THR A 22 4.16 -3.31 8.23
C THR A 22 3.72 -2.01 7.56
N ALA A 23 2.42 -1.83 7.40
CA ALA A 23 1.91 -0.63 6.76
C ALA A 23 2.29 0.61 7.55
N TYR A 24 2.23 0.54 8.87
CA TYR A 24 2.61 1.68 9.69
C TYR A 24 4.10 1.99 9.58
N THR A 25 4.91 0.94 9.58
CA THR A 25 6.36 1.12 9.50
C THR A 25 6.76 1.87 8.24
N TYR A 26 6.15 1.53 7.12
CA TYR A 26 6.56 2.13 5.86
C TYR A 26 5.79 3.38 5.48
N SER A 27 4.58 3.58 6.02
CA SER A 27 3.83 4.79 5.71
C SER A 27 4.09 5.89 6.73
N GLY A 28 4.37 5.53 7.97
CA GLY A 28 4.60 6.50 9.01
C GLY A 28 3.33 7.18 9.49
N ASN A 29 2.16 6.65 9.14
CA ASN A 29 0.90 7.29 9.48
C ASN A 29 -0.11 6.23 9.87
N ARG A 30 -0.74 6.39 11.05
CA ARG A 30 -1.63 5.36 11.58
C ARG A 30 -2.88 5.20 10.75
N GLU A 31 -3.49 6.30 10.34
CA GLU A 31 -4.70 6.21 9.55
C GLU A 31 -4.42 5.58 8.19
N ALA A 32 -3.32 5.98 7.58
CA ALA A 32 -2.94 5.38 6.31
C ALA A 32 -2.67 3.90 6.47
N ALA A 33 -2.04 3.52 7.58
CA ALA A 33 -1.75 2.11 7.81
C ALA A 33 -3.03 1.29 7.93
N GLU A 34 -4.02 1.84 8.60
CA GLU A 34 -5.29 1.13 8.73
C GLU A 34 -5.99 0.98 7.38
N ASP A 35 -5.98 2.05 6.59
CA ASP A 35 -6.59 1.97 5.26
C ASP A 35 -5.86 0.99 4.37
N ILE A 36 -4.54 1.00 4.41
CA ILE A 36 -3.74 0.08 3.61
C ILE A 36 -4.01 -1.35 4.02
N THR A 37 -4.11 -1.59 5.33
CA THR A 37 -4.39 -2.94 5.81
C THR A 37 -5.73 -3.43 5.29
N GLN A 38 -6.75 -2.58 5.38
CA GLN A 38 -8.07 -2.97 4.89
C GLN A 38 -8.05 -3.24 3.41
N GLU A 39 -7.41 -2.38 2.64
CA GLU A 39 -7.37 -2.57 1.20
C GLU A 39 -6.58 -3.79 0.82
N THR A 40 -5.50 -4.07 1.53
CA THR A 40 -4.69 -5.26 1.26
C THR A 40 -5.53 -6.52 1.44
N PHE A 41 -6.28 -6.59 2.53
CA PHE A 41 -7.10 -7.78 2.75
C PHE A 41 -8.31 -7.83 1.83
N LEU A 42 -8.82 -6.70 1.41
CA LEU A 42 -9.88 -6.71 0.42
C LEU A 42 -9.38 -7.29 -0.90
N LYS A 43 -8.18 -6.90 -1.31
CA LYS A 43 -7.60 -7.47 -2.52
C LYS A 43 -7.37 -8.96 -2.37
N LEU A 44 -6.95 -9.39 -1.19
CA LEU A 44 -6.78 -10.82 -0.94
C LEU A 44 -8.12 -11.53 -1.04
N TYR A 45 -9.17 -10.95 -0.47
CA TYR A 45 -10.48 -11.58 -0.50
C TYR A 45 -10.95 -11.78 -1.94
N ILE A 46 -10.78 -10.75 -2.75
CA ILE A 46 -11.22 -10.83 -4.15
C ILE A 46 -10.47 -11.89 -4.92
N GLY A 47 -9.17 -12.02 -4.70
CA GLY A 47 -8.37 -12.98 -5.44
C GLY A 47 -8.02 -14.25 -4.69
N TYR A 48 -8.73 -14.52 -3.60
CA TYR A 48 -8.32 -15.60 -2.70
C TYR A 48 -8.29 -16.95 -3.39
N ASP A 49 -9.31 -17.23 -4.18
CA ASP A 49 -9.42 -18.55 -4.78
C ASP A 49 -8.35 -18.83 -5.83
N SER A 50 -7.80 -17.80 -6.41
CA SER A 50 -6.76 -18.02 -7.41
C SER A 50 -5.36 -17.93 -6.83
N MET A 51 -5.22 -17.75 -5.54
CA MET A 51 -3.90 -17.60 -4.94
C MET A 51 -3.53 -18.84 -4.16
N LYS A 52 -2.28 -19.28 -4.30
CA LYS A 52 -1.81 -20.40 -3.52
C LYS A 52 -1.62 -19.96 -2.08
N LYS A 53 -2.09 -20.80 -1.16
CA LYS A 53 -2.07 -20.41 0.25
C LYS A 53 -0.66 -20.17 0.78
N GLU A 54 0.30 -20.91 0.27
CA GLU A 54 1.67 -20.72 0.74
C GLU A 54 2.24 -19.37 0.33
N ASN A 55 1.64 -18.72 -0.68
CA ASN A 55 2.11 -17.42 -1.13
C ASN A 55 1.41 -16.26 -0.43
N ILE A 56 0.37 -16.53 0.35
CA ILE A 56 -0.41 -15.47 0.95
C ILE A 56 0.40 -14.59 1.90
N PRO A 57 1.21 -15.13 2.82
CA PRO A 57 1.92 -14.23 3.73
C PRO A 57 2.87 -13.29 3.01
N SER A 58 3.63 -13.78 2.06
CA SER A 58 4.56 -12.89 1.37
C SER A 58 3.83 -11.92 0.46
N TRP A 59 2.72 -12.34 -0.14
CA TRP A 59 1.93 -11.45 -0.96
C TRP A 59 1.34 -10.30 -0.12
N LEU A 60 0.83 -10.64 1.06
CA LEU A 60 0.28 -9.62 1.95
C LEU A 60 1.35 -8.62 2.34
N TYR A 61 2.51 -9.13 2.75
CA TYR A 61 3.58 -8.25 3.18
C TYR A 61 4.02 -7.33 2.05
N THR A 62 4.27 -7.89 0.88
CA THR A 62 4.75 -7.11 -0.24
C THR A 62 3.73 -6.07 -0.68
N THR A 63 2.46 -6.47 -0.74
CA THR A 63 1.41 -5.56 -1.16
C THR A 63 1.28 -4.39 -0.19
N ALA A 64 1.22 -4.68 1.10
CA ALA A 64 1.08 -3.64 2.11
C ALA A 64 2.30 -2.72 2.11
N LYS A 65 3.48 -3.30 2.01
CA LYS A 65 4.71 -2.51 2.01
C LYS A 65 4.73 -1.56 0.82
N ASN A 66 4.39 -2.07 -0.37
CA ASN A 66 4.41 -1.24 -1.56
C ASN A 66 3.38 -0.11 -1.48
N MET A 67 2.20 -0.41 -0.98
CA MET A 67 1.18 0.61 -0.83
C MET A 67 1.61 1.67 0.18
N ALA A 68 2.25 1.24 1.26
CA ALA A 68 2.69 2.17 2.28
C ALA A 68 3.80 3.08 1.76
N LEU A 69 4.73 2.51 1.01
CA LEU A 69 5.80 3.30 0.42
C LEU A 69 5.26 4.30 -0.60
N ASN A 70 4.29 3.88 -1.39
CA ASN A 70 3.67 4.78 -2.34
C ASN A 70 2.93 5.91 -1.62
N TYR A 71 2.25 5.59 -0.54
CA TYR A 71 1.58 6.61 0.24
C TYR A 71 2.58 7.62 0.77
N LYS A 72 3.69 7.15 1.31
CA LYS A 72 4.68 8.05 1.89
C LYS A 72 5.28 8.95 0.83
N LYS A 73 5.57 8.43 -0.34
CA LYS A 73 6.10 9.25 -1.42
C LYS A 73 5.10 10.31 -1.86
N LYS A 74 3.84 9.91 -1.99
CA LYS A 74 2.82 10.84 -2.42
C LYS A 74 2.63 11.96 -1.39
N ALA A 75 2.61 11.61 -0.12
CA ALA A 75 2.45 12.60 0.93
C ALA A 75 3.61 13.59 0.93
N LYS A 76 4.81 13.08 0.73
CA LYS A 76 5.98 13.95 0.68
C LYS A 76 5.90 14.92 -0.48
N TRP A 77 5.48 14.43 -1.64
CA TRP A 77 5.37 15.30 -2.80
C TRP A 77 4.28 16.35 -2.62
N GLU A 78 3.20 16.00 -1.97
CA GLU A 78 2.14 16.95 -1.71
C GLU A 78 2.61 18.06 -0.79
N VAL A 79 3.39 17.71 0.22
CA VAL A 79 3.94 18.72 1.11
C VAL A 79 4.87 19.65 0.36
N LEU A 80 5.72 19.10 -0.49
CA LEU A 80 6.64 19.92 -1.28
C LEU A 80 5.87 20.86 -2.20
N ALA A 81 4.81 20.37 -2.79
CA ALA A 81 4.03 21.19 -3.69
C ALA A 81 3.33 22.33 -2.95
N MET A 82 2.91 22.05 -1.74
CA MET A 82 2.27 23.09 -0.97
C MET A 82 3.23 24.14 -0.48
N ASP A 83 4.48 23.74 -0.36
CA ASP A 83 5.47 24.59 0.20
C ASP A 83 5.87 25.64 -0.65
N ASP A 84 5.84 25.91 -1.76
CA ASP A 84 6.14 26.64 -2.34
C ASP A 84 6.37 27.32 -3.26
N ASP A 85 6.97 27.49 -3.46
CA ASP A 85 7.63 28.13 -4.25
C ASP A 85 7.42 27.52 -5.46
N GLU A 86 6.47 27.77 -6.14
CA GLU A 86 6.14 27.18 -7.32
C GLU A 86 7.17 27.25 -8.33
N SER A 87 7.99 28.23 -8.30
CA SER A 87 9.00 28.40 -9.34
C SER A 87 10.14 27.43 -9.18
N ALA A 88 10.38 26.96 -7.97
CA ALA A 88 11.52 26.09 -7.75
C ALA A 88 11.15 24.63 -7.79
N VAL A 89 9.93 24.30 -7.46
CA VAL A 89 9.57 22.94 -7.26
C VAL A 89 8.92 22.27 -8.45
N PRO A 90 8.15 22.96 -9.28
CA PRO A 90 7.35 22.26 -10.29
C PRO A 90 8.13 21.36 -11.24
N ASP A 91 9.30 21.81 -11.67
CA ASP A 91 10.07 20.99 -12.60
C ASP A 91 10.48 19.67 -11.98
N ILE A 92 10.95 19.72 -10.75
CA ILE A 92 11.38 18.52 -10.07
C ILE A 92 10.20 17.60 -9.83
N VAL A 93 9.08 18.15 -9.39
CA VAL A 93 7.91 17.34 -9.12
C VAL A 93 7.42 16.69 -10.41
N ALA A 94 7.43 17.44 -11.51
CA ALA A 94 6.98 16.90 -12.78
C ALA A 94 7.88 15.75 -13.24
N GLN A 95 9.18 15.90 -13.05
CA GLN A 95 10.09 14.85 -13.44
C GLN A 95 9.89 13.60 -12.60
N LEU A 96 9.72 13.77 -11.31
CA LEU A 96 9.49 12.63 -10.44
C LEU A 96 8.19 11.93 -10.78
N SER A 97 7.16 12.70 -11.10
CA SER A 97 5.89 12.12 -11.49
C SER A 97 6.01 11.30 -12.76
N ARG A 98 6.76 11.81 -13.72
CA ARG A 98 6.96 11.07 -14.95
C ARG A 98 7.71 9.78 -14.73
N GLN A 99 8.74 9.82 -13.89
CA GLN A 99 9.48 8.61 -13.57
C GLN A 99 8.61 7.60 -12.87
N LYS A 100 7.79 8.08 -11.96
CA LYS A 100 6.89 7.20 -11.25
C LYS A 100 5.91 6.54 -12.21
N SER A 101 5.40 7.27 -13.17
CA SER A 101 4.50 6.70 -14.15
C SER A 101 5.18 5.63 -14.98
N LYS A 102 6.41 5.87 -15.37
CA LYS A 102 7.15 4.86 -16.11
C LYS A 102 7.33 3.59 -15.30
N ILE A 103 7.64 3.74 -14.03
CA ILE A 103 7.83 2.59 -13.17
C ILE A 103 6.52 1.81 -13.07
N PHE A 104 5.41 2.51 -12.95
CA PHE A 104 4.14 1.86 -12.90
C PHE A 104 3.85 1.07 -14.17
N ILE A 105 4.12 1.65 -15.31
CA ILE A 105 3.87 0.97 -16.58
C ILE A 105 4.71 -0.26 -16.72
N MET A 106 5.94 -0.20 -16.25
CA MET A 106 6.83 -1.35 -16.38
C MET A 106 6.50 -2.47 -15.41
N ASN A 107 5.82 -2.16 -14.36
CA ASN A 107 5.40 -3.19 -13.44
C ASN A 107 4.07 -3.76 -13.85
#